data_82559aa96ac86783bdd9e64150b5706f
#
_entry.id   82559aa96ac86783bdd9e64150b5706f
#
_cell.length_a   1.000
_cell.length_b   1.000
_cell.length_c   1.000
_cell.angle_alpha   90.00
_cell.angle_beta   90.00
_cell.angle_gamma   90.00
#
_symmetry.space_group_name_H-M   'P 1'
#
loop_
_entity.id
_entity.type
_entity.pdbx_description
1 polymer ?
#
loop_
_entity_poly.entity_id
_entity_poly.type
_entity_poly.pdbx_seq_one_letter_code
_entity_poly.pdbx_strand_id
1 'polypeptide(L)'
;MTPRTPALVAALAAMALGTAHAQTCTEPHYRWSEKVDTSFATQPPAAVDVSDMLTWMPRTITATDKCARRIGRERNVYAVTAFVRRIKLHEADGDWHVEITEEEYTPAPASCIIVEIPAPAYGNIYRQARDQLAGLVDTTHLAANGDLDAPVEVTFTGAAFFDGYHQKQSSTGKHASQHGRCNSSLSALWELHPIYDVTAPVGP
;
A
#
# COMPACT_ATOMS: atom_id res chain seq x y z
N MET A 1 -57.05 47.94 35.33
CA MET A 1 -56.59 46.81 34.52
C MET A 1 -55.31 47.25 33.79
N THR A 2 -54.17 46.85 34.28
CA THR A 2 -52.83 47.16 33.71
C THR A 2 -52.32 45.96 32.93
N PRO A 3 -51.83 46.12 31.69
CA PRO A 3 -51.28 45.01 30.92
C PRO A 3 -49.88 44.67 31.42
N ARG A 4 -49.64 43.38 31.66
CA ARG A 4 -48.32 42.82 31.94
C ARG A 4 -47.61 42.50 30.62
N THR A 5 -46.47 43.13 30.40
CA THR A 5 -45.52 42.83 29.28
C THR A 5 -44.69 41.58 29.63
N PRO A 6 -44.57 40.59 28.76
CA PRO A 6 -43.65 39.49 29.00
C PRO A 6 -42.19 39.87 28.66
N ALA A 7 -41.28 39.60 29.59
CA ALA A 7 -39.84 39.74 29.39
C ALA A 7 -39.31 38.59 28.54
N LEU A 8 -38.69 38.91 27.40
CA LEU A 8 -38.00 37.99 26.52
C LEU A 8 -36.58 37.69 27.15
N VAL A 9 -36.37 36.49 27.62
CA VAL A 9 -35.05 36.04 28.06
C VAL A 9 -34.31 35.48 26.83
N ALA A 10 -33.34 36.22 26.31
CA ALA A 10 -32.43 35.77 25.27
C ALA A 10 -31.34 34.89 25.89
N ALA A 11 -31.36 33.58 25.61
CA ALA A 11 -30.30 32.67 25.98
C ALA A 11 -29.18 32.78 24.95
N LEU A 12 -28.03 33.35 25.32
CA LEU A 12 -26.80 33.30 24.54
C LEU A 12 -26.20 31.88 24.66
N ALA A 13 -26.27 31.09 23.61
CA ALA A 13 -25.50 29.87 23.49
C ALA A 13 -24.06 30.21 23.10
N ALA A 14 -23.14 30.10 24.04
CA ALA A 14 -21.70 30.20 23.80
C ALA A 14 -21.26 28.93 23.04
N MET A 15 -21.02 29.05 21.73
CA MET A 15 -20.34 28.00 20.96
C MET A 15 -18.86 27.97 21.36
N ALA A 16 -18.45 26.98 22.11
CA ALA A 16 -17.06 26.70 22.36
C ALA A 16 -16.45 26.22 21.03
N LEU A 17 -15.69 27.09 20.37
CA LEU A 17 -14.79 26.72 19.26
C LEU A 17 -13.66 25.88 19.86
N GLY A 18 -13.85 24.55 19.86
CA GLY A 18 -12.78 23.62 20.15
C GLY A 18 -11.68 23.79 19.11
N THR A 19 -10.52 24.28 19.54
CA THR A 19 -9.32 24.28 18.70
C THR A 19 -8.96 22.82 18.41
N ALA A 20 -9.22 22.36 17.20
CA ALA A 20 -8.70 21.10 16.72
C ALA A 20 -7.17 21.19 16.74
N HIS A 21 -6.55 20.60 17.73
CA HIS A 21 -5.10 20.42 17.75
C HIS A 21 -4.77 19.52 16.56
N ALA A 22 -4.05 20.04 15.59
CA ALA A 22 -3.46 19.22 14.54
C ALA A 22 -2.57 18.18 15.22
N GLN A 23 -2.98 16.91 15.17
CA GLN A 23 -2.23 15.82 15.76
C GLN A 23 -0.89 15.76 15.04
N THR A 24 0.20 15.99 15.78
CA THR A 24 1.55 15.95 15.22
C THR A 24 1.80 14.54 14.67
N CYS A 25 2.21 14.45 13.40
CA CYS A 25 2.56 13.19 12.79
C CYS A 25 3.84 12.62 13.41
N THR A 26 3.75 11.45 14.06
CA THR A 26 4.86 10.78 14.75
C THR A 26 5.23 9.44 14.13
N GLU A 27 4.80 9.17 12.88
CA GLU A 27 5.11 7.93 12.19
C GLU A 27 6.63 7.73 12.04
N PRO A 28 7.19 6.55 12.39
CA PRO A 28 8.62 6.28 12.27
C PRO A 28 9.06 6.26 10.81
N HIS A 29 8.22 5.73 9.93
CA HIS A 29 8.39 5.67 8.48
C HIS A 29 7.19 6.31 7.77
N TYR A 30 7.21 6.35 6.45
CA TYR A 30 6.10 6.87 5.65
C TYR A 30 4.85 6.01 5.81
N ARG A 31 3.77 6.61 6.36
CA ARG A 31 2.46 5.98 6.58
C ARG A 31 2.55 4.61 7.25
N TRP A 32 3.44 4.51 8.24
CA TRP A 32 3.79 3.23 8.84
C TRP A 32 2.60 2.49 9.46
N SER A 33 1.74 3.19 10.19
CA SER A 33 0.53 2.58 10.77
C SER A 33 -0.41 1.99 9.71
N GLU A 34 -0.42 2.55 8.51
CA GLU A 34 -1.20 2.01 7.39
C GLU A 34 -0.49 0.81 6.73
N LYS A 35 0.84 0.84 6.66
CA LYS A 35 1.64 -0.24 6.09
C LYS A 35 1.58 -1.55 6.89
N VAL A 36 1.36 -1.47 8.20
CA VAL A 36 1.28 -2.63 9.10
C VAL A 36 -0.14 -2.87 9.64
N ASP A 37 -1.17 -2.30 9.03
CA ASP A 37 -2.56 -2.43 9.47
C ASP A 37 -3.14 -3.80 9.12
N THR A 38 -3.51 -4.58 10.13
CA THR A 38 -4.15 -5.90 9.96
C THR A 38 -5.68 -5.86 9.95
N SER A 39 -6.29 -4.68 10.13
CA SER A 39 -7.74 -4.57 10.26
C SER A 39 -8.52 -4.98 9.01
N PHE A 40 -7.87 -5.00 7.86
CA PHE A 40 -8.43 -5.43 6.59
C PHE A 40 -8.25 -6.93 6.29
N ALA A 41 -7.44 -7.64 7.06
CA ALA A 41 -7.02 -9.02 6.74
C ALA A 41 -8.17 -10.04 6.62
N THR A 42 -9.32 -9.74 7.20
CA THR A 42 -10.50 -10.62 7.13
C THR A 42 -11.52 -10.21 6.04
N GLN A 43 -11.23 -9.15 5.28
CA GLN A 43 -12.11 -8.74 4.19
C GLN A 43 -11.95 -9.70 3.01
N PRO A 44 -13.06 -10.06 2.34
CA PRO A 44 -12.98 -10.86 1.12
C PRO A 44 -12.24 -10.07 0.03
N PRO A 45 -11.22 -10.66 -0.61
CA PRO A 45 -10.47 -9.98 -1.65
C PRO A 45 -11.28 -9.87 -2.95
N ALA A 46 -11.09 -8.78 -3.68
CA ALA A 46 -11.49 -8.68 -5.07
C ALA A 46 -10.31 -9.10 -5.97
N ALA A 47 -10.57 -9.94 -6.97
CA ALA A 47 -9.54 -10.27 -7.96
C ALA A 47 -9.20 -9.04 -8.81
N VAL A 48 -7.92 -8.84 -9.11
CA VAL A 48 -7.42 -7.75 -9.95
C VAL A 48 -6.12 -8.16 -10.64
N ASP A 49 -5.91 -7.71 -11.86
CA ASP A 49 -4.68 -7.96 -12.61
C ASP A 49 -3.67 -6.81 -12.43
N VAL A 50 -2.39 -7.06 -12.69
CA VAL A 50 -1.33 -6.04 -12.63
C VAL A 50 -1.64 -4.90 -13.61
N SER A 51 -2.09 -5.24 -14.81
CA SER A 51 -2.47 -4.27 -15.84
C SER A 51 -3.62 -3.36 -15.39
N ASP A 52 -4.61 -3.88 -14.67
CA ASP A 52 -5.69 -3.10 -14.08
C ASP A 52 -5.16 -2.12 -13.03
N MET A 53 -4.28 -2.58 -12.13
CA MET A 53 -3.67 -1.72 -11.11
C MET A 53 -2.88 -0.57 -11.74
N LEU A 54 -2.20 -0.81 -12.85
CA LEU A 54 -1.47 0.20 -13.61
C LEU A 54 -2.38 1.26 -14.29
N THR A 55 -3.69 1.04 -14.34
CA THR A 55 -4.67 2.04 -14.79
C THR A 55 -5.27 2.87 -13.66
N TRP A 56 -5.01 2.51 -12.41
CA TRP A 56 -5.62 3.18 -11.27
C TRP A 56 -5.17 4.64 -11.16
N MET A 57 -6.13 5.52 -10.88
CA MET A 57 -5.85 6.94 -10.68
C MET A 57 -4.89 7.13 -9.50
N PRO A 58 -3.73 7.77 -9.69
CA PRO A 58 -2.82 8.09 -8.60
C PRO A 58 -3.46 8.97 -7.54
N ARG A 59 -3.02 8.85 -6.28
CA ARG A 59 -3.36 9.82 -5.23
C ARG A 59 -2.46 11.05 -5.32
N THR A 60 -2.93 12.15 -4.75
CA THR A 60 -2.18 13.43 -4.69
C THR A 60 -1.34 13.56 -3.42
N ILE A 61 -0.90 12.43 -2.82
CA ILE A 61 -0.03 12.41 -1.64
C ILE A 61 1.43 12.20 -2.04
N THR A 62 2.33 12.78 -1.25
CA THR A 62 3.77 12.80 -1.50
C THR A 62 4.56 12.32 -0.27
N ALA A 63 5.87 12.31 -0.35
CA ALA A 63 6.75 11.93 0.76
C ALA A 63 6.53 12.74 2.06
N THR A 64 5.93 13.93 1.98
CA THR A 64 5.63 14.76 3.16
C THR A 64 4.36 14.33 3.90
N ASP A 65 3.52 13.51 3.27
CA ASP A 65 2.21 13.08 3.81
C ASP A 65 2.33 11.82 4.68
N LYS A 66 3.29 11.83 5.61
CA LYS A 66 3.65 10.67 6.45
C LYS A 66 2.49 10.06 7.25
N CYS A 67 1.48 10.85 7.61
CA CYS A 67 0.32 10.38 8.38
C CYS A 67 -0.97 10.34 7.55
N ALA A 68 -0.87 10.37 6.23
CA ALA A 68 -2.06 10.30 5.38
C ALA A 68 -2.76 8.94 5.55
N ARG A 69 -4.03 8.98 5.94
CA ARG A 69 -4.84 7.79 6.14
C ARG A 69 -5.24 7.15 4.81
N ARG A 70 -5.55 5.87 4.85
CA ARG A 70 -6.17 5.15 3.72
C ARG A 70 -7.50 5.75 3.36
N ILE A 71 -7.74 5.96 2.07
CA ILE A 71 -9.02 6.42 1.53
C ILE A 71 -9.39 5.64 0.28
N GLY A 72 -10.68 5.59 -0.03
CA GLY A 72 -11.18 4.98 -1.25
C GLY A 72 -10.65 3.56 -1.44
N ARG A 73 -9.99 3.32 -2.56
CA ARG A 73 -9.46 2.01 -2.98
C ARG A 73 -8.47 1.37 -1.98
N GLU A 74 -7.71 2.18 -1.26
CA GLU A 74 -6.78 1.68 -0.24
C GLU A 74 -7.45 0.96 0.94
N ARG A 75 -8.77 1.08 1.09
CA ARG A 75 -9.55 0.38 2.12
C ARG A 75 -10.06 -0.99 1.68
N ASN A 76 -9.69 -1.42 0.49
CA ASN A 76 -10.11 -2.70 -0.07
C ASN A 76 -8.93 -3.66 -0.09
N VAL A 77 -9.26 -4.94 0.02
CA VAL A 77 -8.33 -6.06 -0.15
C VAL A 77 -8.46 -6.60 -1.56
N TYR A 78 -7.33 -6.91 -2.16
CA TYR A 78 -7.25 -7.48 -3.50
C TYR A 78 -6.45 -8.77 -3.50
N ALA A 79 -6.77 -9.65 -4.45
CA ALA A 79 -5.98 -10.81 -4.79
C ALA A 79 -5.41 -10.61 -6.21
N VAL A 80 -4.09 -10.69 -6.33
CA VAL A 80 -3.37 -10.58 -7.60
C VAL A 80 -2.62 -11.87 -7.84
N THR A 81 -2.90 -12.55 -8.96
CA THR A 81 -2.09 -13.68 -9.44
C THR A 81 -1.10 -13.14 -10.46
N ALA A 82 0.19 -13.31 -10.21
CA ALA A 82 1.23 -12.70 -11.01
C ALA A 82 2.57 -13.42 -10.85
N PHE A 83 3.50 -13.16 -11.75
CA PHE A 83 4.84 -13.71 -11.73
C PHE A 83 5.78 -12.91 -10.86
N VAL A 84 6.33 -13.54 -9.82
CA VAL A 84 7.41 -12.99 -8.99
C VAL A 84 8.69 -12.97 -9.81
N ARG A 85 9.29 -11.81 -9.97
CA ARG A 85 10.55 -11.62 -10.72
C ARG A 85 11.73 -11.31 -9.85
N ARG A 86 11.48 -10.63 -8.75
CA ARG A 86 12.51 -10.11 -7.85
C ARG A 86 12.00 -10.05 -6.44
N ILE A 87 12.86 -10.40 -5.50
CA ILE A 87 12.59 -10.26 -4.07
C ILE A 87 13.80 -9.58 -3.41
N LYS A 88 13.56 -8.50 -2.68
CA LYS A 88 14.52 -7.94 -1.73
C LYS A 88 14.06 -8.28 -0.34
N LEU A 89 14.86 -9.06 0.39
CA LEU A 89 14.53 -9.57 1.71
C LEU A 89 14.83 -8.57 2.85
N HIS A 90 15.55 -7.50 2.55
CA HIS A 90 16.07 -6.55 3.53
C HIS A 90 15.92 -5.11 3.02
N GLU A 91 14.71 -4.55 3.17
CA GLU A 91 14.53 -3.12 3.04
C GLU A 91 14.83 -2.41 4.39
N ALA A 92 14.99 -1.09 4.36
CA ALA A 92 15.37 -0.31 5.54
C ALA A 92 14.34 -0.36 6.70
N ASP A 93 13.08 -0.61 6.38
CA ASP A 93 11.97 -0.80 7.32
C ASP A 93 11.76 -2.28 7.71
N GLY A 94 12.53 -3.18 7.11
CA GLY A 94 12.48 -4.62 7.37
C GLY A 94 11.49 -5.38 6.49
N ASP A 95 10.81 -4.72 5.57
CA ASP A 95 9.83 -5.35 4.69
C ASP A 95 10.49 -6.20 3.60
N TRP A 96 9.77 -7.22 3.14
CA TRP A 96 10.10 -7.93 1.91
C TRP A 96 9.45 -7.20 0.75
N HIS A 97 10.28 -6.70 -0.15
CA HIS A 97 9.86 -5.99 -1.34
C HIS A 97 9.87 -6.93 -2.55
N VAL A 98 8.72 -7.18 -3.15
CA VAL A 98 8.53 -8.14 -4.24
C VAL A 98 8.03 -7.43 -5.48
N GLU A 99 8.79 -7.54 -6.57
CA GLU A 99 8.36 -7.05 -7.90
C GLU A 99 7.61 -8.15 -8.63
N ILE A 100 6.37 -7.86 -9.05
CA ILE A 100 5.50 -8.81 -9.77
C ILE A 100 5.06 -8.26 -11.13
N THR A 101 4.91 -9.16 -12.10
CA THR A 101 4.42 -8.86 -13.46
C THR A 101 3.28 -9.79 -13.84
N GLU A 102 2.39 -9.33 -14.72
CA GLU A 102 1.30 -10.14 -15.24
C GLU A 102 1.79 -11.28 -16.15
N GLU A 103 2.81 -10.99 -16.96
CA GLU A 103 3.38 -11.95 -17.89
C GLU A 103 4.72 -12.48 -17.38
N GLU A 104 5.00 -13.77 -17.65
CA GLU A 104 6.25 -14.42 -17.26
C GLU A 104 7.48 -13.69 -17.82
N TYR A 105 7.41 -13.25 -19.06
CA TYR A 105 8.49 -12.56 -19.77
C TYR A 105 8.11 -11.13 -20.13
N THR A 106 8.12 -10.26 -19.13
CA THR A 106 7.88 -8.83 -19.35
C THR A 106 9.21 -8.09 -19.43
N PRO A 107 9.53 -7.39 -20.54
CA PRO A 107 10.77 -6.64 -20.65
C PRO A 107 10.81 -5.48 -19.63
N ALA A 108 11.93 -5.34 -18.91
CA ALA A 108 12.14 -4.21 -18.00
C ALA A 108 12.34 -2.89 -18.80
N PRO A 109 11.87 -1.74 -18.30
CA PRO A 109 11.26 -1.45 -16.99
C PRO A 109 9.73 -1.50 -16.99
N ALA A 110 9.17 -2.47 -17.66
CA ALA A 110 7.77 -2.47 -18.03
C ALA A 110 6.80 -2.72 -16.85
N SER A 111 5.60 -2.92 -17.17
CA SER A 111 4.35 -3.27 -16.53
C SER A 111 4.48 -4.14 -15.26
N CYS A 112 5.11 -3.63 -14.22
CA CYS A 112 5.17 -4.29 -12.92
C CYS A 112 4.63 -3.39 -11.81
N ILE A 113 4.23 -4.01 -10.72
CA ILE A 113 3.89 -3.38 -9.45
C ILE A 113 4.70 -4.02 -8.32
N ILE A 114 4.65 -3.38 -7.17
CA ILE A 114 5.27 -3.90 -5.95
C ILE A 114 4.20 -4.51 -5.06
N VAL A 115 4.56 -5.60 -4.37
CA VAL A 115 3.84 -6.09 -3.20
C VAL A 115 4.82 -6.17 -2.04
N GLU A 116 4.38 -5.81 -0.83
CA GLU A 116 5.25 -5.76 0.34
C GLU A 116 4.69 -6.56 1.51
N ILE A 117 5.58 -7.39 2.11
CA ILE A 117 5.26 -8.19 3.28
C ILE A 117 6.00 -7.62 4.47
N PRO A 118 5.30 -6.98 5.43
CA PRO A 118 5.92 -6.39 6.61
C PRO A 118 6.77 -7.37 7.44
N ALA A 119 7.68 -6.83 8.24
CA ALA A 119 8.50 -7.64 9.12
C ALA A 119 7.64 -8.45 10.12
N PRO A 120 8.04 -9.71 10.46
CA PRO A 120 7.29 -10.57 11.38
C PRO A 120 7.08 -9.97 12.79
N ALA A 121 7.88 -8.97 13.16
CA ALA A 121 7.74 -8.26 14.42
C ALA A 121 6.42 -7.47 14.53
N TYR A 122 5.78 -7.13 13.40
CA TYR A 122 4.53 -6.35 13.35
C TYR A 122 3.27 -7.22 13.34
N GLY A 123 3.40 -8.53 13.18
CA GLY A 123 2.25 -9.43 13.28
C GLY A 123 2.55 -10.86 12.80
N ASN A 124 1.89 -11.84 13.41
CA ASN A 124 2.05 -13.23 13.02
C ASN A 124 1.57 -13.51 11.59
N ILE A 125 0.59 -12.76 11.11
CA ILE A 125 0.08 -12.86 9.74
C ILE A 125 1.18 -12.59 8.71
N TYR A 126 2.08 -11.65 8.98
CA TYR A 126 3.21 -11.33 8.10
C TYR A 126 4.29 -12.40 8.12
N ARG A 127 4.51 -13.06 9.28
CA ARG A 127 5.36 -14.25 9.34
C ARG A 127 4.80 -15.35 8.45
N GLN A 128 3.49 -15.63 8.58
CA GLN A 128 2.83 -16.65 7.75
C GLN A 128 2.92 -16.32 6.26
N ALA A 129 2.67 -15.07 5.86
CA ALA A 129 2.79 -14.67 4.46
C ALA A 129 4.22 -14.82 3.91
N ARG A 130 5.25 -14.53 4.71
CA ARG A 130 6.66 -14.76 4.33
C ARG A 130 6.98 -16.25 4.22
N ASP A 131 6.52 -17.07 5.17
CA ASP A 131 6.72 -18.51 5.16
C ASP A 131 6.02 -19.16 3.95
N GLN A 132 4.81 -18.68 3.60
CA GLN A 132 4.07 -19.11 2.42
C GLN A 132 4.83 -18.76 1.13
N LEU A 133 5.30 -17.49 0.99
CA LEU A 133 6.08 -17.10 -0.19
C LEU A 133 7.37 -17.93 -0.30
N ALA A 134 8.10 -18.12 0.80
CA ALA A 134 9.32 -18.92 0.81
C ALA A 134 9.07 -20.41 0.52
N GLY A 135 7.86 -20.91 0.74
CA GLY A 135 7.43 -22.25 0.34
C GLY A 135 7.15 -22.41 -1.16
N LEU A 136 6.87 -21.31 -1.86
CA LEU A 136 6.56 -21.29 -3.29
C LEU A 136 7.76 -20.84 -4.14
N VAL A 137 8.57 -19.95 -3.61
CA VAL A 137 9.72 -19.33 -4.29
C VAL A 137 11.00 -19.62 -3.49
N ASP A 138 12.04 -20.06 -4.18
CA ASP A 138 13.34 -20.25 -3.51
C ASP A 138 13.97 -18.89 -3.16
N THR A 139 13.75 -18.47 -1.94
CA THR A 139 14.31 -17.23 -1.39
C THR A 139 15.75 -17.35 -0.94
N THR A 140 16.36 -18.56 -0.98
CA THR A 140 17.74 -18.81 -0.56
C THR A 140 18.75 -18.66 -1.68
N HIS A 141 18.31 -18.75 -2.94
CA HIS A 141 19.12 -18.65 -4.15
C HIS A 141 18.69 -17.47 -5.04
N LEU A 142 18.61 -16.28 -4.45
CA LEU A 142 18.37 -15.06 -5.19
C LEU A 142 19.69 -14.52 -5.76
N ALA A 143 19.64 -13.96 -6.97
CA ALA A 143 20.77 -13.19 -7.49
C ALA A 143 21.12 -12.02 -6.55
N ALA A 144 22.33 -11.46 -6.66
CA ALA A 144 22.78 -10.37 -5.79
C ALA A 144 21.88 -9.12 -5.83
N ASN A 145 21.14 -8.92 -6.92
CA ASN A 145 20.14 -7.85 -7.08
C ASN A 145 18.73 -8.27 -6.66
N GLY A 146 18.54 -9.51 -6.21
CA GLY A 146 17.27 -10.09 -5.79
C GLY A 146 16.45 -10.74 -6.91
N ASP A 147 16.96 -10.80 -8.15
CA ASP A 147 16.27 -11.47 -9.26
C ASP A 147 16.17 -12.98 -9.01
N LEU A 148 15.05 -13.56 -9.41
CA LEU A 148 14.88 -15.00 -9.51
C LEU A 148 15.49 -15.50 -10.83
N ASP A 149 16.02 -16.73 -10.82
CA ASP A 149 16.52 -17.39 -12.02
C ASP A 149 15.40 -17.63 -13.04
N ALA A 150 14.20 -17.94 -12.56
CA ALA A 150 12.98 -18.03 -13.35
C ALA A 150 11.82 -17.40 -12.58
N PRO A 151 10.93 -16.64 -13.23
CA PRO A 151 9.72 -16.14 -12.62
C PRO A 151 8.82 -17.28 -12.10
N VAL A 152 8.16 -17.06 -10.97
CA VAL A 152 7.24 -18.04 -10.35
C VAL A 152 5.88 -17.37 -10.20
N GLU A 153 4.83 -18.01 -10.69
CA GLU A 153 3.47 -17.52 -10.56
C GLU A 153 2.93 -17.76 -9.15
N VAL A 154 2.40 -16.71 -8.51
CA VAL A 154 1.94 -16.69 -7.12
C VAL A 154 0.72 -15.79 -7.00
N THR A 155 -0.22 -16.16 -6.14
CA THR A 155 -1.35 -15.28 -5.77
C THR A 155 -1.05 -14.57 -4.46
N PHE A 156 -1.05 -13.24 -4.48
CA PHE A 156 -0.90 -12.37 -3.32
C PHE A 156 -2.23 -11.78 -2.90
N THR A 157 -2.56 -11.84 -1.62
CA THR A 157 -3.74 -11.18 -1.06
C THR A 157 -3.31 -10.09 -0.09
N GLY A 158 -3.70 -8.85 -0.35
CA GLY A 158 -3.29 -7.70 0.45
C GLY A 158 -4.16 -6.47 0.28
N ALA A 159 -3.96 -5.47 1.12
CA ALA A 159 -4.65 -4.19 1.00
C ALA A 159 -3.96 -3.30 -0.04
N ALA A 160 -4.75 -2.61 -0.87
CA ALA A 160 -4.16 -1.64 -1.78
C ALA A 160 -3.54 -0.47 -1.00
N PHE A 161 -2.42 0.02 -1.48
CA PHE A 161 -1.70 1.13 -0.90
C PHE A 161 -1.09 1.99 -2.01
N PHE A 162 -1.17 3.31 -1.89
CA PHE A 162 -0.49 4.21 -2.82
C PHE A 162 0.77 4.76 -2.15
N ASP A 163 1.95 4.36 -2.65
CA ASP A 163 3.21 4.82 -2.09
C ASP A 163 3.66 6.17 -2.67
N GLY A 164 3.07 7.25 -2.15
CA GLY A 164 3.43 8.60 -2.52
C GLY A 164 4.85 9.02 -2.10
N TYR A 165 5.54 8.24 -1.27
CA TYR A 165 6.93 8.49 -0.91
C TYR A 165 7.85 8.45 -2.13
N HIS A 166 7.58 7.55 -3.04
CA HIS A 166 8.33 7.38 -4.28
C HIS A 166 7.90 8.33 -5.40
N GLN A 167 6.90 9.18 -5.16
CA GLN A 167 6.49 10.20 -6.13
C GLN A 167 7.55 11.31 -6.18
N LYS A 168 8.38 11.31 -7.22
CA LYS A 168 9.38 12.34 -7.47
C LYS A 168 8.89 13.32 -8.52
N GLN A 169 8.99 14.61 -8.20
CA GLN A 169 8.79 15.67 -9.18
C GLN A 169 10.10 15.85 -9.96
N SER A 170 10.08 15.63 -11.27
CA SER A 170 11.24 15.91 -12.10
C SER A 170 11.43 17.41 -12.24
N SER A 171 12.68 17.84 -12.53
CA SER A 171 13.02 19.25 -12.82
C SER A 171 12.27 19.83 -14.03
N THR A 172 11.65 18.97 -14.85
CA THR A 172 10.82 19.35 -16.00
C THR A 172 9.34 19.43 -15.67
N GLY A 173 8.95 19.30 -14.40
CA GLY A 173 7.56 19.31 -13.95
C GLY A 173 6.78 18.01 -14.24
N LYS A 174 7.41 17.02 -14.89
CA LYS A 174 6.81 15.70 -15.06
C LYS A 174 7.03 14.90 -13.79
N HIS A 175 5.95 14.31 -13.28
CA HIS A 175 6.05 13.37 -12.17
C HIS A 175 6.73 12.09 -12.65
N ALA A 176 7.86 11.73 -12.05
CA ALA A 176 8.49 10.45 -12.26
C ALA A 176 8.21 9.58 -11.03
N SER A 177 7.71 8.38 -11.24
CA SER A 177 7.66 7.35 -10.23
C SER A 177 8.99 6.58 -10.25
N GLN A 178 9.51 6.23 -9.09
CA GLN A 178 10.63 5.30 -8.94
C GLN A 178 10.31 4.39 -7.76
N HIS A 179 9.73 3.25 -8.05
CA HIS A 179 9.48 2.23 -7.07
C HIS A 179 10.09 0.92 -7.57
N GLY A 180 11.24 0.55 -7.02
CA GLY A 180 12.03 -0.54 -7.56
C GLY A 180 12.37 -0.31 -9.04
N ARG A 181 12.11 -1.33 -9.86
CA ARG A 181 12.18 -1.25 -11.33
C ARG A 181 10.82 -0.99 -11.99
N CYS A 182 9.75 -0.91 -11.19
CA CYS A 182 8.38 -0.66 -11.62
C CYS A 182 8.13 0.85 -11.69
N ASN A 183 8.71 1.53 -12.67
CA ASN A 183 8.69 2.98 -12.78
C ASN A 183 8.04 3.50 -14.07
N SER A 184 7.17 2.69 -14.68
CA SER A 184 6.57 3.00 -15.97
C SER A 184 5.58 4.18 -15.93
N SER A 185 4.97 4.45 -14.77
CA SER A 185 3.98 5.51 -14.61
C SER A 185 3.76 5.86 -13.12
N LEU A 186 2.99 6.91 -12.84
CA LEU A 186 2.54 7.20 -11.46
C LEU A 186 1.62 6.11 -10.91
N SER A 187 0.89 5.41 -11.77
CA SER A 187 0.04 4.29 -11.35
C SER A 187 0.85 3.09 -10.86
N ALA A 188 2.14 2.97 -11.26
CA ALA A 188 3.06 1.95 -10.74
C ALA A 188 3.47 2.21 -9.26
N LEU A 189 3.01 3.31 -8.64
CA LEU A 189 3.10 3.55 -7.19
C LEU A 189 1.94 2.91 -6.42
N TRP A 190 0.95 2.34 -7.09
CA TRP A 190 0.00 1.45 -6.46
C TRP A 190 0.68 0.11 -6.19
N GLU A 191 0.52 -0.36 -4.97
CA GLU A 191 1.06 -1.63 -4.48
C GLU A 191 0.02 -2.37 -3.64
N LEU A 192 0.26 -3.63 -3.31
CA LEU A 192 -0.43 -4.29 -2.21
C LEU A 192 0.48 -4.25 -0.98
N HIS A 193 0.06 -3.50 0.02
CA HIS A 193 0.79 -3.34 1.28
C HIS A 193 -0.18 -3.05 2.44
N PRO A 194 -0.26 -3.90 3.44
CA PRO A 194 0.49 -5.13 3.60
C PRO A 194 -0.11 -6.32 2.85
N ILE A 195 0.72 -7.31 2.58
CA ILE A 195 0.28 -8.64 2.18
C ILE A 195 -0.12 -9.43 3.41
N TYR A 196 -1.29 -10.10 3.34
CA TYR A 196 -1.85 -10.92 4.40
C TYR A 196 -1.75 -12.41 4.13
N ASP A 197 -1.79 -12.81 2.87
CA ASP A 197 -1.78 -14.21 2.44
C ASP A 197 -1.08 -14.38 1.11
N VAL A 198 -0.42 -15.53 0.92
CA VAL A 198 0.29 -15.89 -0.30
C VAL A 198 0.01 -17.35 -0.61
N THR A 199 -0.54 -17.62 -1.80
CA THR A 199 -0.90 -18.98 -2.21
C THR A 199 -0.35 -19.32 -3.59
N ALA A 200 -0.26 -20.61 -3.90
CA ALA A 200 -0.10 -21.04 -5.28
C ALA A 200 -1.27 -20.50 -6.12
N PRO A 201 -1.05 -20.24 -7.43
CA PRO A 201 -2.14 -19.81 -8.31
C PRO A 201 -3.26 -20.84 -8.30
N VAL A 202 -4.51 -20.36 -8.18
CA VAL A 202 -5.65 -21.25 -8.34
C VAL A 202 -5.77 -21.51 -9.85
N GLY A 203 -5.53 -22.75 -10.27
CA GLY A 203 -5.68 -23.12 -11.68
C GLY A 203 -7.07 -22.76 -12.21
N PRO A 204 -7.20 -22.55 -13.52
CA PRO A 204 -8.46 -22.23 -14.17
C PRO A 204 -9.50 -23.34 -14.04
#